data_399632c81dc2a9f15098399b55a6fdd2
#
_entry.id   399632c81dc2a9f15098399b55a6fdd2
#
_cell.length_a   1.000
_cell.length_b   1.000
_cell.length_c   1.000
_cell.angle_alpha   90.00
_cell.angle_beta   90.00
_cell.angle_gamma   90.00
#
_symmetry.space_group_name_H-M   'P 1'
#
loop_
_entity.id
_entity.type
_entity.pdbx_description
1 polymer ?
#
loop_
_entity_poly.entity_id
_entity_poly.type
_entity_poly.pdbx_seq_one_letter_code
_entity_poly.pdbx_strand_id
1 'polypeptide(L)'
;MPGTRKLGRPTAHRQAMLRGMVTYLLENGSIETTLTRAKEVRSLTEKMITLGKKNTLAAKRAAMSFITKEDVVKKLFDTIAPEYADRNGGYTRMYKLGPRRGDGAEMALIKLVADEKAAEEPKKETKKAAKKEEANAEEAKVEEVKAEEATEETKAE
;
A
#
# COMPACT_ATOMS: atom_id res chain seq x y z
N MET A 1 8.70 22.59 -14.92
CA MET A 1 7.50 21.73 -14.88
C MET A 1 7.92 20.27 -14.85
N PRO A 2 7.59 19.48 -13.81
CA PRO A 2 7.76 18.03 -13.89
C PRO A 2 6.78 17.51 -14.96
N GLY A 3 7.20 16.53 -15.73
CA GLY A 3 6.42 16.00 -16.84
C GLY A 3 6.79 16.64 -18.20
N THR A 4 8.04 17.03 -18.36
CA THR A 4 8.52 17.63 -19.62
C THR A 4 8.70 16.62 -20.74
N ARG A 5 8.79 15.34 -20.44
CA ARG A 5 8.98 14.28 -21.45
C ARG A 5 7.70 14.05 -22.23
N LYS A 6 7.80 14.12 -23.56
CA LYS A 6 6.64 13.90 -24.44
C LYS A 6 6.14 12.45 -24.44
N LEU A 7 6.99 11.48 -24.14
CA LEU A 7 6.66 10.03 -24.09
C LEU A 7 5.99 9.51 -25.37
N GLY A 8 6.30 10.13 -26.54
CA GLY A 8 5.72 9.76 -27.81
C GLY A 8 4.22 10.05 -27.95
N ARG A 9 3.65 10.98 -27.13
CA ARG A 9 2.19 11.22 -27.06
C ARG A 9 1.84 12.70 -27.11
N PRO A 10 0.69 13.09 -27.72
CA PRO A 10 0.13 14.42 -27.60
C PRO A 10 -0.19 14.74 -26.14
N THR A 11 -0.27 16.03 -25.80
CA THR A 11 -0.35 16.50 -24.40
C THR A 11 -1.56 15.93 -23.66
N ALA A 12 -2.74 15.95 -24.26
CA ALA A 12 -3.97 15.44 -23.61
C ALA A 12 -3.86 13.94 -23.26
N HIS A 13 -3.42 13.12 -24.22
CA HIS A 13 -3.24 11.67 -24.03
C HIS A 13 -2.15 11.37 -22.98
N ARG A 14 -1.05 12.12 -22.99
CA ARG A 14 0.02 11.99 -22.01
C ARG A 14 -0.49 12.30 -20.59
N GLN A 15 -1.22 13.40 -20.42
CA GLN A 15 -1.79 13.77 -19.12
C GLN A 15 -2.80 12.73 -18.62
N ALA A 16 -3.70 12.26 -19.47
CA ALA A 16 -4.67 11.21 -19.11
C ALA A 16 -3.97 9.93 -18.66
N MET A 17 -2.96 9.47 -19.40
CA MET A 17 -2.15 8.31 -19.03
C MET A 17 -1.46 8.50 -17.68
N LEU A 18 -0.82 9.65 -17.44
CA LEU A 18 -0.11 9.91 -16.19
C LEU A 18 -1.06 10.01 -15.00
N ARG A 19 -2.24 10.63 -15.16
CA ARG A 19 -3.30 10.65 -14.13
C ARG A 19 -3.74 9.25 -13.74
N GLY A 20 -4.04 8.39 -14.72
CA GLY A 20 -4.41 7.00 -14.46
C GLY A 20 -3.33 6.22 -13.72
N MET A 21 -2.05 6.38 -14.11
CA MET A 21 -0.93 5.70 -13.46
C MET A 21 -0.70 6.19 -12.03
N VAL A 22 -0.84 7.49 -11.75
CA VAL A 22 -0.74 8.05 -10.39
C VAL A 22 -1.90 7.56 -9.52
N THR A 23 -3.13 7.57 -10.06
CA THR A 23 -4.30 7.02 -9.35
C THR A 23 -4.08 5.56 -8.97
N TYR A 24 -3.62 4.74 -9.92
CA TYR A 24 -3.32 3.33 -9.68
C TYR A 24 -2.21 3.12 -8.63
N LEU A 25 -1.13 3.92 -8.67
CA LEU A 25 -0.05 3.84 -7.69
C LEU A 25 -0.52 4.18 -6.28
N LEU A 26 -1.36 5.19 -6.12
CA LEU A 26 -1.93 5.57 -4.81
C LEU A 26 -2.95 4.53 -4.30
N GLU A 27 -3.70 3.89 -5.20
CA GLU A 27 -4.67 2.84 -4.89
C GLU A 27 -3.98 1.57 -4.38
N ASN A 28 -2.97 1.08 -5.12
CA ASN A 28 -2.33 -0.23 -4.90
C ASN A 28 -0.97 -0.15 -4.18
N GLY A 29 -0.42 1.04 -3.96
CA GLY A 29 0.88 1.23 -3.32
C GLY A 29 2.09 0.90 -4.21
N SER A 30 1.90 0.24 -5.35
CA SER A 30 2.97 -0.10 -6.31
C SER A 30 2.48 -0.19 -7.74
N ILE A 31 3.37 0.11 -8.70
CA ILE A 31 3.09 -0.02 -10.14
C ILE A 31 4.36 -0.42 -10.89
N GLU A 32 4.20 -1.35 -11.81
CA GLU A 32 5.24 -1.73 -12.77
C GLU A 32 5.01 -1.03 -14.11
N THR A 33 6.06 -0.39 -14.64
CA THR A 33 5.99 0.35 -15.89
C THR A 33 7.38 0.56 -16.49
N THR A 34 7.46 1.18 -17.69
CA THR A 34 8.76 1.51 -18.28
C THR A 34 9.48 2.60 -17.48
N LEU A 35 10.82 2.53 -17.42
CA LEU A 35 11.67 3.44 -16.64
C LEU A 35 11.40 4.93 -16.95
N THR A 36 11.14 5.26 -18.20
CA THR A 36 10.85 6.63 -18.63
C THR A 36 9.53 7.15 -18.10
N ARG A 37 8.46 6.31 -18.09
CA ARG A 37 7.16 6.64 -17.47
C ARG A 37 7.27 6.69 -15.96
N ALA A 38 7.98 5.75 -15.36
CA ALA A 38 8.22 5.69 -13.94
C ALA A 38 8.79 7.00 -13.38
N LYS A 39 9.78 7.59 -14.06
CA LYS A 39 10.37 8.88 -13.66
C LYS A 39 9.35 10.02 -13.64
N GLU A 40 8.43 10.07 -14.59
CA GLU A 40 7.38 11.12 -14.64
C GLU A 40 6.30 10.87 -13.59
N VAL A 41 5.84 9.61 -13.43
CA VAL A 41 4.85 9.23 -12.42
C VAL A 41 5.35 9.55 -11.01
N ARG A 42 6.62 9.24 -10.71
CA ARG A 42 7.26 9.56 -9.43
C ARG A 42 7.06 11.03 -9.05
N SER A 43 7.45 11.93 -9.93
CA SER A 43 7.38 13.37 -9.68
C SER A 43 5.95 13.86 -9.43
N LEU A 44 4.97 13.32 -10.15
CA LEU A 44 3.56 13.67 -9.99
C LEU A 44 2.98 13.09 -8.70
N THR A 45 3.31 11.85 -8.37
CA THR A 45 2.87 11.21 -7.12
C THR A 45 3.40 11.96 -5.89
N GLU A 46 4.68 12.31 -5.89
CA GLU A 46 5.28 13.08 -4.80
C GLU A 46 4.60 14.44 -4.58
N LYS A 47 4.15 15.08 -5.67
CA LYS A 47 3.34 16.31 -5.57
C LYS A 47 1.97 16.06 -4.96
N MET A 48 1.30 14.97 -5.31
CA MET A 48 -0.02 14.64 -4.73
C MET A 48 0.11 14.35 -3.24
N ILE A 49 1.14 13.64 -2.81
CA ILE A 49 1.40 13.39 -1.39
C ILE A 49 1.72 14.70 -0.65
N THR A 50 2.50 15.59 -1.24
CA THR A 50 2.77 16.91 -0.65
C THR A 50 1.49 17.76 -0.50
N LEU A 51 0.56 17.70 -1.46
CA LEU A 51 -0.76 18.32 -1.33
C LEU A 51 -1.58 17.66 -0.22
N GLY A 52 -1.54 16.33 -0.11
CA GLY A 52 -2.18 15.58 0.97
C GLY A 52 -1.76 16.06 2.35
N LYS A 53 -0.45 16.21 2.57
CA LYS A 53 0.11 16.72 3.84
C LYS A 53 -0.40 18.10 4.26
N LYS A 54 -0.73 18.97 3.31
CA LYS A 54 -1.28 20.31 3.62
C LYS A 54 -2.70 20.26 4.20
N ASN A 55 -3.46 19.23 3.90
CA ASN A 55 -4.84 18.94 4.36
C ASN A 55 -5.81 20.13 4.34
N THR A 56 -5.64 21.07 3.42
CA THR A 56 -6.54 22.22 3.24
C THR A 56 -7.61 21.90 2.21
N LEU A 57 -8.75 22.60 2.27
CA LEU A 57 -9.81 22.47 1.27
C LEU A 57 -9.30 22.74 -0.17
N ALA A 58 -8.43 23.74 -0.31
CA ALA A 58 -7.78 24.05 -1.58
C ALA A 58 -6.91 22.88 -2.09
N ALA A 59 -6.15 22.24 -1.20
CA ALA A 59 -5.36 21.07 -1.54
C ALA A 59 -6.23 19.88 -1.95
N LYS A 60 -7.35 19.64 -1.26
CA LYS A 60 -8.34 18.60 -1.63
C LYS A 60 -8.92 18.85 -3.02
N ARG A 61 -9.35 20.07 -3.34
CA ARG A 61 -9.85 20.44 -4.68
C ARG A 61 -8.77 20.26 -5.76
N ALA A 62 -7.51 20.64 -5.47
CA ALA A 62 -6.41 20.46 -6.41
C ALA A 62 -6.10 18.97 -6.66
N ALA A 63 -6.15 18.12 -5.63
CA ALA A 63 -5.98 16.68 -5.77
C ALA A 63 -7.13 16.05 -6.58
N MET A 64 -8.39 16.41 -6.31
CA MET A 64 -9.56 15.95 -7.05
C MET A 64 -9.54 16.34 -8.53
N SER A 65 -8.97 17.50 -8.87
CA SER A 65 -8.82 17.89 -10.28
C SER A 65 -7.84 17.03 -11.06
N PHE A 66 -6.93 16.33 -10.36
CA PHE A 66 -5.90 15.49 -10.96
C PHE A 66 -6.21 13.99 -10.86
N ILE A 67 -6.58 13.50 -9.69
CA ILE A 67 -6.91 12.09 -9.42
C ILE A 67 -8.34 11.82 -9.90
N THR A 68 -8.54 10.75 -10.66
CA THR A 68 -9.83 10.44 -11.30
C THR A 68 -10.83 9.74 -10.39
N LYS A 69 -10.36 9.07 -9.32
CA LYS A 69 -11.20 8.30 -8.38
C LYS A 69 -11.29 9.03 -7.03
N GLU A 70 -12.50 9.32 -6.56
CA GLU A 70 -12.72 9.99 -5.27
C GLU A 70 -12.26 9.15 -4.08
N ASP A 71 -12.44 7.84 -4.12
CA ASP A 71 -12.00 6.94 -3.06
C ASP A 71 -10.48 6.97 -2.84
N VAL A 72 -9.71 7.12 -3.95
CA VAL A 72 -8.25 7.25 -3.89
C VAL A 72 -7.87 8.61 -3.30
N VAL A 73 -8.64 9.66 -3.55
CA VAL A 73 -8.43 10.97 -2.91
C VAL A 73 -8.68 10.85 -1.40
N LYS A 74 -9.75 10.22 -0.96
CA LYS A 74 -9.98 9.95 0.47
C LYS A 74 -8.82 9.18 1.08
N LYS A 75 -8.41 8.05 0.47
CA LYS A 75 -7.25 7.27 0.89
C LYS A 75 -5.97 8.11 0.99
N LEU A 76 -5.75 9.03 0.05
CA LEU A 76 -4.58 9.92 0.06
C LEU A 76 -4.57 10.83 1.30
N PHE A 77 -5.69 11.43 1.69
CA PHE A 77 -5.77 12.37 2.81
C PHE A 77 -5.91 11.68 4.17
N ASP A 78 -6.61 10.56 4.24
CA ASP A 78 -6.95 9.88 5.49
C ASP A 78 -5.86 8.88 5.93
N THR A 79 -5.22 8.20 4.97
CA THR A 79 -4.23 7.14 5.25
C THR A 79 -2.82 7.55 4.84
N ILE A 80 -2.60 7.85 3.54
CA ILE A 80 -1.25 8.03 3.00
C ILE A 80 -0.59 9.31 3.55
N ALA A 81 -1.29 10.44 3.56
CA ALA A 81 -0.68 11.70 3.96
C ALA A 81 -0.24 11.74 5.44
N PRO A 82 -0.99 11.19 6.41
CA PRO A 82 -0.54 11.06 7.79
C PRO A 82 0.71 10.18 7.96
N GLU A 83 0.83 9.06 7.21
CA GLU A 83 2.00 8.19 7.25
C GLU A 83 3.31 8.91 6.89
N TYR A 84 3.23 9.93 6.04
CA TYR A 84 4.38 10.71 5.60
C TYR A 84 4.53 12.07 6.28
N ALA A 85 3.83 12.34 7.38
CA ALA A 85 3.83 13.66 8.04
C ALA A 85 5.24 14.16 8.36
N ASP A 86 6.10 13.28 8.90
CA ASP A 86 7.45 13.62 9.35
C ASP A 86 8.49 13.58 8.22
N ARG A 87 8.15 13.00 7.06
CA ARG A 87 9.07 12.82 5.96
C ARG A 87 9.05 14.01 5.01
N ASN A 88 10.20 14.62 4.75
CA ASN A 88 10.35 15.75 3.84
C ASN A 88 10.79 15.31 2.43
N GLY A 89 9.86 14.66 1.67
CA GLY A 89 10.13 14.20 0.31
C GLY A 89 10.61 12.74 0.23
N GLY A 90 10.80 12.24 -1.01
CA GLY A 90 11.22 10.86 -1.23
C GLY A 90 10.19 9.81 -0.81
N TYR A 91 8.90 10.10 -1.02
CA TYR A 91 7.78 9.21 -0.66
C TYR A 91 7.70 7.96 -1.52
N THR A 92 8.44 7.92 -2.62
CA THR A 92 8.43 6.79 -3.56
C THR A 92 9.83 6.24 -3.78
N ARG A 93 9.94 4.92 -3.92
CA ARG A 93 11.18 4.23 -4.29
C ARG A 93 10.99 3.53 -5.62
N MET A 94 12.02 3.59 -6.48
CA MET A 94 12.01 2.99 -7.80
C MET A 94 13.08 1.90 -7.87
N TYR A 95 12.68 0.73 -8.36
CA TYR A 95 13.55 -0.42 -8.59
C TYR A 95 13.59 -0.72 -10.08
N LYS A 96 14.78 -0.87 -10.66
CA LYS A 96 14.94 -1.31 -12.04
C LYS A 96 14.77 -2.83 -12.12
N LEU A 97 13.91 -3.32 -13.02
CA LEU A 97 13.65 -4.73 -13.21
C LEU A 97 14.44 -5.35 -14.38
N GLY A 98 15.04 -4.49 -15.21
CA GLY A 98 15.74 -4.92 -16.43
C GLY A 98 14.88 -4.80 -17.69
N PRO A 99 15.37 -5.30 -18.84
CA PRO A 99 14.68 -5.22 -20.12
C PRO A 99 13.53 -6.21 -20.20
N ARG A 100 12.40 -5.79 -20.79
CA ARG A 100 11.23 -6.63 -21.05
C ARG A 100 11.48 -7.51 -22.28
N ARG A 101 11.03 -8.76 -22.24
CA ARG A 101 11.08 -9.67 -23.40
C ARG A 101 10.23 -9.10 -24.55
N GLY A 102 10.72 -9.23 -25.76
CA GLY A 102 10.07 -8.79 -26.98
C GLY A 102 10.61 -7.46 -27.51
N ASP A 103 10.44 -6.35 -26.74
CA ASP A 103 10.84 -5.01 -27.19
C ASP A 103 12.09 -4.44 -26.48
N GLY A 104 12.67 -5.17 -25.53
CA GLY A 104 13.85 -4.72 -24.78
C GLY A 104 13.65 -3.46 -23.95
N ALA A 105 12.40 -3.01 -23.73
CA ALA A 105 12.13 -1.81 -22.96
C ALA A 105 12.57 -1.96 -21.50
N GLU A 106 13.34 -1.00 -20.97
CA GLU A 106 13.71 -1.00 -19.56
C GLU A 106 12.49 -0.84 -18.65
N MET A 107 12.26 -1.81 -17.78
CA MET A 107 11.16 -1.81 -16.82
C MET A 107 11.60 -1.31 -15.46
N ALA A 108 10.66 -0.71 -14.73
CA ALA A 108 10.86 -0.26 -13.37
C ALA A 108 9.58 -0.46 -12.54
N LEU A 109 9.78 -0.88 -11.31
CA LEU A 109 8.75 -0.94 -10.27
C LEU A 109 8.85 0.32 -9.40
N ILE A 110 7.75 1.05 -9.27
CA ILE A 110 7.64 2.14 -8.29
C ILE A 110 6.80 1.62 -7.13
N LYS A 111 7.29 1.85 -5.90
CA LYS A 111 6.53 1.58 -4.67
C LYS A 111 6.47 2.85 -3.82
N LEU A 112 5.37 3.01 -3.10
CA LEU A 112 5.31 3.92 -1.96
C LEU A 112 6.23 3.36 -0.85
N VAL A 113 6.98 4.24 -0.21
CA VAL A 113 7.86 3.86 0.90
C VAL A 113 6.98 3.79 2.14
N ALA A 114 6.51 2.60 2.52
CA ALA A 114 5.91 2.40 3.83
C ALA A 114 7.01 2.60 4.88
N ASP A 115 6.78 3.48 5.85
CA ASP A 115 7.63 3.53 7.03
C ASP A 115 7.38 2.24 7.81
N GLU A 116 8.45 1.50 8.12
CA GLU A 116 8.41 0.15 8.73
C GLU A 116 7.65 0.10 10.07
N LYS A 117 7.36 1.28 10.66
CA LYS A 117 6.56 1.39 11.88
C LYS A 117 5.08 0.99 11.69
N ALA A 118 4.51 1.17 10.49
CA ALA A 118 3.11 0.79 10.22
C ALA A 118 2.95 -0.66 9.74
N ALA A 119 4.04 -1.32 9.32
CA ALA A 119 4.00 -2.70 8.81
C ALA A 119 4.13 -3.78 9.91
N GLU A 120 4.46 -3.40 11.15
CA GLU A 120 4.59 -4.36 12.25
C GLU A 120 3.27 -4.61 13.02
N GLU A 121 2.28 -3.73 12.96
CA GLU A 121 1.04 -3.90 13.73
C GLU A 121 0.10 -4.99 13.19
N PRO A 122 -0.17 -5.13 11.88
CA PRO A 122 -1.09 -6.18 11.41
C PRO A 122 -0.51 -7.61 11.51
N LYS A 123 0.84 -7.77 11.53
CA LYS A 123 1.47 -9.10 11.69
C LYS A 123 1.57 -9.56 13.14
N LYS A 124 1.53 -8.65 14.11
CA LYS A 124 1.55 -8.98 15.54
C LYS A 124 0.16 -9.39 16.05
N GLU A 125 -0.90 -8.77 15.52
CA GLU A 125 -2.27 -9.12 15.92
C GLU A 125 -2.70 -10.50 15.38
N THR A 126 -2.39 -10.82 14.12
CA THR A 126 -2.70 -12.15 13.56
C THR A 126 -1.91 -13.28 14.20
N LYS A 127 -0.64 -13.06 14.59
CA LYS A 127 0.14 -14.06 15.35
C LYS A 127 -0.29 -14.19 16.80
N LYS A 128 -0.82 -13.12 17.41
CA LYS A 128 -1.33 -13.16 18.78
C LYS A 128 -2.71 -13.80 18.88
N ALA A 129 -3.54 -13.62 17.85
CA ALA A 129 -4.84 -14.29 17.72
C ALA A 129 -4.67 -15.79 17.46
N ALA A 130 -3.82 -16.21 16.52
CA ALA A 130 -3.53 -17.61 16.23
C ALA A 130 -2.93 -18.36 17.44
N LYS A 131 -2.02 -17.71 18.20
CA LYS A 131 -1.41 -18.31 19.39
C LYS A 131 -2.38 -18.39 20.58
N LYS A 132 -3.43 -17.56 20.59
CA LYS A 132 -4.46 -17.58 21.63
C LYS A 132 -5.55 -18.65 21.33
N GLU A 133 -5.79 -18.93 20.05
CA GLU A 133 -6.67 -20.04 19.64
C GLU A 133 -6.01 -21.40 19.86
N GLU A 134 -4.71 -21.57 19.60
CA GLU A 134 -3.98 -22.81 19.90
C GLU A 134 -3.91 -23.10 21.41
N ALA A 135 -3.64 -22.07 22.23
CA ALA A 135 -3.60 -22.24 23.69
C ALA A 135 -4.97 -22.61 24.27
N ASN A 136 -6.06 -22.08 23.74
CA ASN A 136 -7.42 -22.37 24.20
C ASN A 136 -7.92 -23.77 23.75
N ALA A 137 -7.39 -24.26 22.61
CA ALA A 137 -7.68 -25.61 22.11
C ALA A 137 -6.93 -26.70 22.91
N GLU A 138 -5.76 -26.35 23.47
CA GLU A 138 -4.96 -27.26 24.29
C GLU A 138 -5.54 -27.38 25.72
N GLU A 139 -6.02 -26.26 26.30
CA GLU A 139 -6.72 -26.28 27.60
C GLU A 139 -8.05 -27.06 27.54
N ALA A 140 -8.83 -26.93 26.46
CA ALA A 140 -10.08 -27.65 26.29
C ALA A 140 -9.89 -29.18 26.17
N LYS A 141 -8.78 -29.62 25.55
CA LYS A 141 -8.44 -31.07 25.47
C LYS A 141 -7.98 -31.65 26.80
N VAL A 142 -7.33 -30.86 27.65
CA VAL A 142 -6.87 -31.32 28.98
C VAL A 142 -8.05 -31.42 29.95
N GLU A 143 -9.09 -30.61 29.79
CA GLU A 143 -10.30 -30.66 30.60
C GLU A 143 -11.19 -31.87 30.24
N GLU A 144 -11.28 -32.21 28.93
CA GLU A 144 -12.03 -33.38 28.44
C GLU A 144 -11.41 -34.70 28.92
N VAL A 145 -10.08 -34.82 28.89
CA VAL A 145 -9.37 -36.03 29.38
C VAL A 145 -9.50 -36.20 30.89
N LYS A 146 -9.56 -35.12 31.69
CA LYS A 146 -9.79 -35.18 33.13
C LYS A 146 -11.23 -35.54 33.50
N ALA A 147 -12.19 -35.19 32.65
CA ALA A 147 -13.60 -35.56 32.85
C ALA A 147 -13.86 -37.03 32.53
N GLU A 148 -13.15 -37.63 31.56
CA GLU A 148 -13.25 -39.08 31.28
C GLU A 148 -12.61 -39.95 32.37
N GLU A 149 -11.45 -39.58 32.94
CA GLU A 149 -10.81 -40.31 34.04
C GLU A 149 -11.66 -40.29 35.32
N ALA A 150 -12.36 -39.19 35.61
CA ALA A 150 -13.23 -39.09 36.79
C ALA A 150 -14.52 -39.92 36.68
N THR A 151 -14.95 -40.31 35.48
CA THR A 151 -16.14 -41.14 35.25
C THR A 151 -15.82 -42.64 35.21
N GLU A 152 -14.59 -43.07 35.04
CA GLU A 152 -14.15 -44.44 35.11
C GLU A 152 -13.94 -44.92 36.58
N GLU A 153 -13.43 -44.04 37.47
CA GLU A 153 -13.24 -44.39 38.87
C GLU A 153 -14.56 -44.59 39.66
N THR A 154 -15.67 -43.99 39.20
CA THR A 154 -16.99 -44.16 39.89
C THR A 154 -17.79 -45.38 39.41
N LYS A 155 -17.27 -46.20 38.50
CA LYS A 155 -17.91 -47.44 38.03
C LYS A 155 -17.27 -48.73 38.53
N ALA A 156 -16.24 -48.63 39.38
CA ALA A 156 -15.51 -49.79 39.91
C ALA A 156 -15.67 -50.01 41.42
N GLU A 157 -16.75 -49.44 42.07
CA GLU A 157 -17.18 -49.84 43.43
C GLU A 157 -18.57 -50.48 43.45
#